data_e3e4638684b7faf92b296de07a0fc6d7
#
_entry.id   e3e4638684b7faf92b296de07a0fc6d7
#
_cell.length_a   1.000
_cell.length_b   1.000
_cell.length_c   1.000
_cell.angle_alpha   90.00
_cell.angle_beta   90.00
_cell.angle_gamma   90.00
#
_symmetry.space_group_name_H-M   'P 1'
#
loop_
_entity.id
_entity.type
_entity.pdbx_description
1 polymer ?
#
loop_
_entity_poly.entity_id
_entity_poly.type
_entity_poly.pdbx_seq_one_letter_code
_entity_poly.pdbx_strand_id
1 'polypeptide(L)'
;FYYLKGVAENLLNNLNVSNIKYEVNNDELFEYKLCIHNNKKNIGFIGELNSTYTKEFSIDDKIHLLNLDLDNIKLKSANVKYQELSRFPSSRRDLSMILDDNINFEAIKNLAFNVENKILKDVNLFDEYKGKNIEDNKKSLAVSFTFNDSKKTLTDKLIDKIMLKLSDKYKTDLGAVIRDK
;
A
#
# COMPACT_ATOMS: atom_id res chain seq x y z
N PHE A 1 11.76 3.65 -8.73
CA PHE A 1 10.66 2.68 -8.85
C PHE A 1 9.37 3.18 -8.19
N TYR A 2 9.36 3.47 -6.90
CA TYR A 2 8.13 3.87 -6.17
C TYR A 2 7.51 5.17 -6.68
N TYR A 3 8.32 6.12 -7.16
CA TYR A 3 7.82 7.33 -7.80
C TYR A 3 6.96 7.00 -9.04
N LEU A 4 7.48 6.13 -9.91
CA LEU A 4 6.76 5.71 -11.11
C LEU A 4 5.48 4.93 -10.77
N LYS A 5 5.51 4.11 -9.70
CA LYS A 5 4.32 3.43 -9.19
C LYS A 5 3.25 4.44 -8.76
N GLY A 6 3.63 5.51 -8.06
CA GLY A 6 2.72 6.58 -7.68
C GLY A 6 2.12 7.32 -8.89
N VAL A 7 2.91 7.54 -9.94
CA VAL A 7 2.44 8.12 -11.21
C VAL A 7 1.40 7.20 -11.86
N ALA A 8 1.67 5.89 -11.90
CA ALA A 8 0.74 4.90 -12.44
C ALA A 8 -0.58 4.86 -11.65
N GLU A 9 -0.51 4.89 -10.33
CA GLU A 9 -1.69 4.93 -9.46
C GLU A 9 -2.52 6.19 -9.68
N ASN A 10 -1.89 7.35 -9.76
CA ASN A 10 -2.58 8.61 -10.06
C ASN A 10 -3.25 8.58 -11.43
N LEU A 11 -2.56 8.07 -12.45
CA LEU A 11 -3.11 7.96 -13.80
C LEU A 11 -4.35 7.04 -13.80
N LEU A 12 -4.24 5.85 -13.21
CA LEU A 12 -5.33 4.88 -13.14
C LEU A 12 -6.53 5.42 -12.33
N ASN A 13 -6.27 6.12 -11.23
CA ASN A 13 -7.30 6.77 -10.44
C ASN A 13 -8.04 7.87 -11.24
N ASN A 14 -7.31 8.70 -11.98
CA ASN A 14 -7.90 9.75 -12.83
C ASN A 14 -8.73 9.14 -13.98
N LEU A 15 -8.36 7.95 -14.44
CA LEU A 15 -9.15 7.18 -15.41
C LEU A 15 -10.30 6.40 -14.76
N ASN A 16 -10.56 6.57 -13.47
CA ASN A 16 -11.57 5.85 -12.68
C ASN A 16 -11.45 4.32 -12.72
N VAL A 17 -10.22 3.83 -12.85
CA VAL A 17 -9.91 2.40 -12.80
C VAL A 17 -9.77 1.98 -11.34
N SER A 18 -10.70 1.19 -10.86
CA SER A 18 -10.73 0.69 -9.47
C SER A 18 -10.28 -0.79 -9.42
N ASN A 19 -10.04 -1.30 -8.20
CA ASN A 19 -9.65 -2.69 -7.96
C ASN A 19 -8.33 -3.07 -8.63
N ILE A 20 -7.34 -2.18 -8.52
CA ILE A 20 -5.98 -2.44 -8.98
C ILE A 20 -5.25 -3.31 -7.96
N LYS A 21 -4.58 -4.34 -8.45
CA LYS A 21 -3.65 -5.19 -7.70
C LYS A 21 -2.30 -5.22 -8.39
N TYR A 22 -1.26 -5.30 -7.58
CA TYR A 22 0.11 -5.46 -8.05
C TYR A 22 0.59 -6.85 -7.69
N GLU A 23 1.23 -7.52 -8.64
CA GLU A 23 1.77 -8.87 -8.47
C GLU A 23 3.21 -8.90 -8.93
N VAL A 24 4.11 -9.43 -8.10
CA VAL A 24 5.52 -9.57 -8.44
C VAL A 24 5.63 -10.59 -9.57
N ASN A 25 6.38 -10.25 -10.59
CA ASN A 25 6.66 -11.12 -11.73
C ASN A 25 8.16 -11.22 -11.94
N ASN A 26 8.69 -12.43 -11.99
CA ASN A 26 10.09 -12.70 -12.28
C ASN A 26 10.28 -12.75 -13.80
N ASP A 27 11.09 -11.82 -14.30
CA ASP A 27 11.40 -11.67 -15.72
C ASP A 27 12.86 -11.23 -15.83
N GLU A 28 13.68 -11.95 -16.53
CA GLU A 28 15.14 -11.73 -16.63
C GLU A 28 15.52 -10.34 -17.16
N LEU A 29 14.64 -9.73 -17.95
CA LEU A 29 14.84 -8.38 -18.46
C LEU A 29 14.79 -7.31 -17.34
N PHE A 30 14.18 -7.63 -16.21
CA PHE A 30 13.96 -6.68 -15.12
C PHE A 30 14.67 -7.13 -13.85
N GLU A 31 15.27 -6.18 -13.14
CA GLU A 31 15.73 -6.36 -11.76
C GLU A 31 14.54 -6.54 -10.81
N TYR A 32 13.47 -5.77 -11.09
CA TYR A 32 12.21 -5.85 -10.35
C TYR A 32 11.03 -5.49 -11.25
N LYS A 33 9.99 -6.32 -11.24
CA LYS A 33 8.79 -6.12 -12.08
C LYS A 33 7.52 -6.39 -11.28
N LEU A 34 6.56 -5.47 -11.40
CA LEU A 34 5.20 -5.62 -10.91
C LEU A 34 4.22 -5.63 -12.07
N CYS A 35 3.48 -6.70 -12.23
CA CYS A 35 2.32 -6.72 -13.10
C CYS A 35 1.16 -5.96 -12.46
N ILE A 36 0.42 -5.22 -13.27
CA ILE A 36 -0.74 -4.44 -12.87
C ILE A 36 -1.99 -5.18 -13.32
N HIS A 37 -2.82 -5.55 -12.36
CA HIS A 37 -4.09 -6.23 -12.64
C HIS A 37 -5.28 -5.36 -12.28
N ASN A 38 -6.24 -5.27 -13.20
CA ASN A 38 -7.58 -4.74 -12.94
C ASN A 38 -8.55 -5.93 -12.80
N ASN A 39 -8.99 -6.18 -11.58
CA ASN A 39 -9.67 -7.43 -11.22
C ASN A 39 -8.78 -8.65 -11.51
N LYS A 40 -9.12 -9.47 -12.52
CA LYS A 40 -8.36 -10.67 -12.93
C LYS A 40 -7.58 -10.46 -14.23
N LYS A 41 -7.66 -9.28 -14.85
CA LYS A 41 -7.06 -9.00 -16.14
C LYS A 41 -5.77 -8.23 -15.96
N ASN A 42 -4.67 -8.70 -16.56
CA ASN A 42 -3.44 -7.93 -16.63
C ASN A 42 -3.67 -6.73 -17.56
N ILE A 43 -3.34 -5.53 -17.09
CA ILE A 43 -3.46 -4.27 -17.82
C ILE A 43 -2.12 -3.57 -18.01
N GLY A 44 -1.02 -4.20 -17.63
CA GLY A 44 0.30 -3.64 -17.81
C GLY A 44 1.29 -4.04 -16.72
N PHE A 45 2.40 -3.31 -16.67
CA PHE A 45 3.44 -3.55 -15.67
C PHE A 45 4.24 -2.28 -15.39
N ILE A 46 4.92 -2.30 -14.23
CA ILE A 46 5.98 -1.37 -13.86
C ILE A 46 7.23 -2.19 -13.61
N GLY A 47 8.37 -1.78 -14.13
CA GLY A 47 9.62 -2.48 -13.90
C GLY A 47 10.83 -1.57 -13.84
N GLU A 48 11.87 -2.03 -13.18
CA GLU A 48 13.24 -1.51 -13.24
C GLU A 48 14.04 -2.46 -14.13
N LEU A 49 14.62 -1.95 -15.21
CA LEU A 49 15.43 -2.78 -16.14
C LEU A 49 16.68 -3.31 -15.43
N ASN A 50 17.02 -4.53 -15.76
CA ASN A 50 18.27 -5.13 -15.28
C ASN A 50 19.48 -4.38 -15.85
N SER A 51 20.39 -3.99 -14.97
CA SER A 51 21.57 -3.21 -15.29
C SER A 51 22.50 -3.87 -16.32
N THR A 52 22.44 -5.18 -16.48
CA THR A 52 23.19 -5.90 -17.50
C THR A 52 22.80 -5.42 -18.91
N TYR A 53 21.51 -5.25 -19.17
CA TYR A 53 21.03 -4.78 -20.46
C TYR A 53 21.24 -3.28 -20.68
N THR A 54 21.09 -2.45 -19.64
CA THR A 54 21.28 -1.00 -19.80
C THR A 54 22.74 -0.66 -20.12
N LYS A 55 23.69 -1.41 -19.58
CA LYS A 55 25.11 -1.23 -19.84
C LYS A 55 25.52 -1.53 -21.30
N GLU A 56 24.83 -2.44 -21.97
CA GLU A 56 25.08 -2.70 -23.41
C GLU A 56 24.82 -1.45 -24.27
N PHE A 57 23.94 -0.56 -23.78
CA PHE A 57 23.62 0.73 -24.40
C PHE A 57 24.41 1.91 -23.81
N SER A 58 25.41 1.63 -22.95
CA SER A 58 26.20 2.65 -22.24
C SER A 58 25.34 3.55 -21.34
N ILE A 59 24.31 2.98 -20.72
CA ILE A 59 23.43 3.67 -19.77
C ILE A 59 23.75 3.17 -18.37
N ASP A 60 24.31 4.05 -17.54
CA ASP A 60 24.66 3.74 -16.15
C ASP A 60 23.52 4.01 -15.16
N ASP A 61 22.56 4.83 -15.56
CA ASP A 61 21.40 5.16 -14.73
C ASP A 61 20.35 4.04 -14.70
N LYS A 62 19.61 3.98 -13.59
CA LYS A 62 18.46 3.07 -13.46
C LYS A 62 17.32 3.48 -14.38
N ILE A 63 16.87 2.58 -15.21
CA ILE A 63 15.74 2.80 -16.10
C ILE A 63 14.49 2.15 -15.52
N HIS A 64 13.43 2.96 -15.34
CA HIS A 64 12.13 2.50 -14.91
C HIS A 64 11.13 2.59 -16.06
N LEU A 65 10.37 1.53 -16.27
CA LEU A 65 9.37 1.43 -17.33
C LEU A 65 7.97 1.29 -16.71
N LEU A 66 7.02 2.03 -17.28
CA LEU A 66 5.58 1.83 -17.10
C LEU A 66 5.00 1.48 -18.47
N ASN A 67 4.36 0.34 -18.57
CA ASN A 67 3.56 -0.05 -19.72
C ASN A 67 2.11 -0.25 -19.30
N LEU A 68 1.17 0.34 -20.02
CA LEU A 68 -0.27 0.17 -19.80
C LEU A 68 -0.94 -0.20 -21.12
N ASP A 69 -1.68 -1.29 -21.09
CA ASP A 69 -2.54 -1.75 -22.19
C ASP A 69 -3.91 -1.06 -22.06
N LEU A 70 -4.07 0.05 -22.77
CA LEU A 70 -5.29 0.87 -22.70
C LEU A 70 -6.52 0.15 -23.27
N ASP A 71 -6.36 -0.77 -24.21
CA ASP A 71 -7.46 -1.54 -24.79
C ASP A 71 -8.07 -2.50 -23.75
N ASN A 72 -7.26 -2.91 -22.80
CA ASN A 72 -7.67 -3.76 -21.70
C ASN A 72 -8.25 -3.01 -20.50
N ILE A 73 -8.16 -1.68 -20.49
CA ILE A 73 -8.70 -0.83 -19.44
C ILE A 73 -10.14 -0.45 -19.78
N LYS A 74 -11.08 -0.95 -18.97
CA LYS A 74 -12.47 -0.51 -19.10
C LYS A 74 -12.63 0.87 -18.46
N LEU A 75 -12.61 1.91 -19.29
CA LEU A 75 -12.90 3.26 -18.84
C LEU A 75 -14.37 3.34 -18.45
N LYS A 76 -14.64 3.69 -17.22
CA LYS A 76 -15.99 4.00 -16.75
C LYS A 76 -16.19 5.52 -16.82
N SER A 77 -17.32 5.96 -17.36
CA SER A 77 -17.70 7.36 -17.23
C SER A 77 -17.73 7.74 -15.74
N ALA A 78 -17.03 8.80 -15.39
CA ALA A 78 -17.00 9.27 -14.01
C ALA A 78 -18.38 9.82 -13.66
N ASN A 79 -19.14 9.10 -12.84
CA ASN A 79 -20.20 9.73 -12.08
C ASN A 79 -19.53 10.53 -10.95
N VAL A 80 -19.13 11.75 -11.26
CA VAL A 80 -18.60 12.69 -10.27
C VAL A 80 -19.75 13.00 -9.30
N LYS A 81 -19.70 12.37 -8.12
CA LYS A 81 -20.59 12.73 -7.02
C LYS A 81 -19.86 13.74 -6.15
N TYR A 82 -20.46 14.89 -5.98
CA TYR A 82 -20.00 15.81 -4.95
C TYR A 82 -20.09 15.13 -3.58
N GLN A 83 -18.98 15.10 -2.87
CA GLN A 83 -18.91 14.65 -1.49
C GLN A 83 -18.42 15.80 -0.63
N GLU A 84 -19.27 16.26 0.29
CA GLU A 84 -18.89 17.30 1.25
C GLU A 84 -17.69 16.82 2.09
N LEU A 85 -16.69 17.68 2.19
CA LEU A 85 -15.56 17.41 3.05
C LEU A 85 -16.02 17.33 4.51
N SER A 86 -15.48 16.37 5.24
CA SER A 86 -15.78 16.26 6.68
C SER A 86 -15.41 17.56 7.39
N ARG A 87 -16.34 18.13 8.15
CA ARG A 87 -16.12 19.30 9.02
C ARG A 87 -15.41 18.93 10.32
N PHE A 88 -15.32 17.62 10.60
CA PHE A 88 -14.69 17.12 11.82
C PHE A 88 -13.23 16.73 11.54
N PRO A 89 -12.32 17.04 12.48
CA PRO A 89 -10.92 16.73 12.31
C PRO A 89 -10.67 15.23 12.23
N SER A 90 -9.70 14.84 11.41
CA SER A 90 -9.18 13.49 11.43
C SER A 90 -8.21 13.29 12.60
N SER A 91 -8.13 12.07 13.09
CA SER A 91 -7.14 11.66 14.09
C SER A 91 -6.21 10.62 13.50
N ARG A 92 -4.92 10.78 13.75
CA ARG A 92 -3.90 9.82 13.33
C ARG A 92 -3.36 9.07 14.54
N ARG A 93 -3.10 7.77 14.34
CA ARG A 93 -2.36 6.91 15.28
C ARG A 93 -1.32 6.12 14.51
N ASP A 94 -0.17 6.00 15.10
CA ASP A 94 0.94 5.23 14.54
C ASP A 94 1.16 3.98 15.39
N LEU A 95 1.52 2.88 14.72
CA LEU A 95 1.82 1.60 15.34
C LEU A 95 3.10 1.05 14.73
N SER A 96 4.04 0.67 15.59
CA SER A 96 5.25 -0.04 15.16
C SER A 96 5.13 -1.52 15.50
N MET A 97 5.44 -2.38 14.54
CA MET A 97 5.31 -3.82 14.71
C MET A 97 6.44 -4.57 14.01
N ILE A 98 6.89 -5.66 14.62
CA ILE A 98 7.82 -6.61 14.00
C ILE A 98 7.00 -7.76 13.44
N LEU A 99 7.27 -8.13 12.20
CA LEU A 99 6.58 -9.16 11.44
C LEU A 99 7.58 -10.03 10.69
N ASP A 100 7.15 -11.22 10.29
CA ASP A 100 7.90 -12.04 9.35
C ASP A 100 8.05 -11.31 8.00
N ASP A 101 9.19 -11.48 7.37
CA ASP A 101 9.56 -10.75 6.14
C ASP A 101 8.62 -11.03 4.96
N ASN A 102 8.00 -12.21 4.93
CA ASN A 102 7.03 -12.62 3.92
C ASN A 102 5.67 -11.92 4.04
N ILE A 103 5.36 -11.28 5.17
CA ILE A 103 4.10 -10.54 5.35
C ILE A 103 4.18 -9.23 4.56
N ASN A 104 3.32 -9.09 3.57
CA ASN A 104 3.24 -7.86 2.78
C ASN A 104 2.33 -6.82 3.44
N PHE A 105 2.54 -5.54 3.08
CA PHE A 105 1.75 -4.43 3.63
C PHE A 105 0.26 -4.54 3.27
N GLU A 106 -0.09 -5.16 2.15
CA GLU A 106 -1.49 -5.34 1.75
C GLU A 106 -2.25 -6.22 2.76
N ALA A 107 -1.61 -7.25 3.34
CA ALA A 107 -2.22 -8.07 4.38
C ALA A 107 -2.53 -7.24 5.64
N ILE A 108 -1.62 -6.35 6.04
CA ILE A 108 -1.81 -5.43 7.16
C ILE A 108 -2.98 -4.49 6.90
N LYS A 109 -3.00 -3.87 5.72
CA LYS A 109 -4.05 -2.94 5.30
C LYS A 109 -5.42 -3.60 5.24
N ASN A 110 -5.51 -4.78 4.62
CA ASN A 110 -6.75 -5.53 4.50
C ASN A 110 -7.30 -5.93 5.88
N LEU A 111 -6.43 -6.40 6.78
CA LEU A 111 -6.84 -6.76 8.13
C LEU A 111 -7.37 -5.54 8.89
N ALA A 112 -6.72 -4.37 8.75
CA ALA A 112 -7.18 -3.14 9.38
C ALA A 112 -8.60 -2.76 8.93
N PHE A 113 -8.87 -2.77 7.64
CA PHE A 113 -10.19 -2.47 7.10
C PHE A 113 -11.24 -3.54 7.40
N ASN A 114 -10.85 -4.79 7.62
CA ASN A 114 -11.75 -5.83 8.10
C ASN A 114 -12.16 -5.61 9.57
N VAL A 115 -11.26 -5.07 10.39
CA VAL A 115 -11.56 -4.75 11.81
C VAL A 115 -12.41 -3.47 11.94
N GLU A 116 -12.08 -2.44 11.13
CA GLU A 116 -12.78 -1.16 11.17
C GLU A 116 -12.80 -0.51 9.78
N ASN A 117 -13.97 -0.46 9.16
CA ASN A 117 -14.15 0.10 7.81
C ASN A 117 -15.02 1.37 7.75
N LYS A 118 -15.62 1.78 8.89
CA LYS A 118 -16.52 2.93 8.92
C LYS A 118 -15.76 4.23 9.12
N ILE A 119 -14.93 4.27 10.15
CA ILE A 119 -14.21 5.48 10.54
C ILE A 119 -12.72 5.43 10.20
N LEU A 120 -12.13 4.25 9.92
CA LEU A 120 -10.79 4.13 9.36
C LEU A 120 -10.84 4.57 7.90
N LYS A 121 -10.05 5.57 7.54
CA LYS A 121 -10.04 6.17 6.20
C LYS A 121 -8.80 5.80 5.41
N ASP A 122 -7.66 5.69 6.10
CA ASP A 122 -6.40 5.37 5.46
C ASP A 122 -5.48 4.58 6.39
N VAL A 123 -4.68 3.70 5.78
CA VAL A 123 -3.60 2.94 6.40
C VAL A 123 -2.39 3.11 5.51
N ASN A 124 -1.32 3.68 6.05
CA ASN A 124 -0.12 3.99 5.29
C ASN A 124 1.13 3.47 5.99
N LEU A 125 2.01 2.81 5.23
CA LEU A 125 3.35 2.41 5.66
C LEU A 125 4.27 3.61 5.46
N PHE A 126 4.91 4.10 6.52
CA PHE A 126 5.81 5.23 6.43
C PHE A 126 7.26 4.89 6.77
N ASP A 127 7.51 3.72 7.37
CA ASP A 127 8.87 3.24 7.61
C ASP A 127 8.95 1.72 7.59
N GLU A 128 10.01 1.18 6.98
CA GLU A 128 10.37 -0.24 6.99
C GLU A 128 11.85 -0.35 7.36
N TYR A 129 12.15 -1.14 8.38
CA TYR A 129 13.51 -1.37 8.82
C TYR A 129 13.84 -2.85 8.90
N LYS A 130 14.98 -3.21 8.31
CA LYS A 130 15.63 -4.52 8.42
C LYS A 130 17.08 -4.28 8.88
N GLY A 131 17.52 -4.90 9.94
CA GLY A 131 18.89 -4.70 10.39
C GLY A 131 19.22 -5.36 11.73
N LYS A 132 20.40 -5.05 12.26
CA LYS A 132 21.07 -5.75 13.38
C LYS A 132 20.26 -5.93 14.66
N ASN A 133 19.18 -5.17 14.85
CA ASN A 133 18.35 -5.24 16.06
C ASN A 133 17.02 -5.96 15.82
N ILE A 134 16.87 -6.65 14.70
CA ILE A 134 15.71 -7.45 14.35
C ILE A 134 16.18 -8.84 14.00
N GLU A 135 15.44 -9.86 14.42
CA GLU A 135 15.74 -11.25 14.11
C GLU A 135 15.80 -11.48 12.60
N ASP A 136 16.64 -12.43 12.18
CA ASP A 136 16.71 -12.86 10.80
C ASP A 136 15.32 -13.29 10.31
N ASN A 137 14.99 -12.98 9.05
CA ASN A 137 13.67 -13.21 8.43
C ASN A 137 12.52 -12.39 9.01
N LYS A 138 12.81 -11.36 9.80
CA LYS A 138 11.79 -10.39 10.27
C LYS A 138 12.10 -8.98 9.81
N LYS A 139 11.06 -8.15 9.82
CA LYS A 139 11.12 -6.71 9.54
C LYS A 139 10.29 -5.93 10.53
N SER A 140 10.70 -4.69 10.78
CA SER A 140 9.93 -3.72 11.54
C SER A 140 9.20 -2.81 10.57
N LEU A 141 7.90 -2.69 10.75
CA LEU A 141 7.07 -1.77 9.96
C LEU A 141 6.46 -0.72 10.89
N ALA A 142 6.51 0.53 10.45
CA ALA A 142 5.81 1.63 11.11
C ALA A 142 4.63 2.07 10.23
N VAL A 143 3.43 1.90 10.76
CA VAL A 143 2.17 2.08 10.05
C VAL A 143 1.35 3.16 10.71
N SER A 144 0.82 4.09 9.91
CA SER A 144 -0.11 5.11 10.36
C SER A 144 -1.54 4.78 9.97
N PHE A 145 -2.45 5.06 10.88
CA PHE A 145 -3.89 4.86 10.73
C PHE A 145 -4.58 6.21 10.83
N THR A 146 -5.34 6.59 9.81
CA THR A 146 -6.10 7.83 9.79
C THR A 146 -7.58 7.54 10.00
N PHE A 147 -8.15 8.10 11.06
CA PHE A 147 -9.55 7.96 11.43
C PHE A 147 -10.31 9.26 11.21
N ASN A 148 -11.51 9.18 10.65
CA ASN A 148 -12.42 10.31 10.49
C ASN A 148 -13.86 9.83 10.45
N ASP A 149 -14.75 10.60 11.09
CA ASP A 149 -16.21 10.42 10.99
C ASP A 149 -16.82 11.71 10.39
N SER A 150 -17.65 11.56 9.37
CA SER A 150 -18.33 12.70 8.74
C SER A 150 -19.46 13.30 9.58
N LYS A 151 -19.86 12.63 10.69
CA LYS A 151 -21.01 13.01 11.50
C LYS A 151 -20.65 13.60 12.86
N LYS A 152 -19.45 13.30 13.38
CA LYS A 152 -19.02 13.73 14.72
C LYS A 152 -17.52 13.70 14.90
N THR A 153 -17.04 14.47 15.87
CA THR A 153 -15.64 14.38 16.32
C THR A 153 -15.40 13.04 17.02
N LEU A 154 -14.31 12.37 16.65
CA LEU A 154 -13.88 11.14 17.28
C LEU A 154 -13.24 11.43 18.65
N THR A 155 -13.51 10.59 19.63
CA THR A 155 -12.86 10.65 20.94
C THR A 155 -11.65 9.73 20.99
N ASP A 156 -10.62 10.13 21.75
CA ASP A 156 -9.41 9.29 21.92
C ASP A 156 -9.78 7.91 22.48
N LYS A 157 -10.69 7.84 23.44
CA LYS A 157 -11.15 6.57 24.01
C LYS A 157 -11.71 5.60 22.96
N LEU A 158 -12.41 6.10 21.94
CA LEU A 158 -12.94 5.27 20.86
C LEU A 158 -11.81 4.77 19.97
N ILE A 159 -10.89 5.68 19.60
CA ILE A 159 -9.76 5.36 18.74
C ILE A 159 -8.83 4.36 19.42
N ASP A 160 -8.50 4.58 20.68
CA ASP A 160 -7.63 3.69 21.45
C ASP A 160 -8.23 2.28 21.58
N LYS A 161 -9.55 2.18 21.75
CA LYS A 161 -10.25 0.88 21.73
C LYS A 161 -10.10 0.16 20.38
N ILE A 162 -10.12 0.90 19.27
CA ILE A 162 -9.93 0.32 17.94
C ILE A 162 -8.47 -0.09 17.75
N MET A 163 -7.52 0.76 18.17
CA MET A 163 -6.09 0.46 18.10
C MET A 163 -5.73 -0.80 18.89
N LEU A 164 -6.31 -0.99 20.08
CA LEU A 164 -6.16 -2.22 20.86
C LEU A 164 -6.65 -3.44 20.09
N LYS A 165 -7.85 -3.36 19.49
CA LYS A 165 -8.38 -4.46 18.67
C LYS A 165 -7.49 -4.76 17.45
N LEU A 166 -6.97 -3.72 16.80
CA LEU A 166 -6.04 -3.88 15.69
C LEU A 166 -4.76 -4.57 16.13
N SER A 167 -4.17 -4.11 17.24
CA SER A 167 -2.95 -4.70 17.82
C SER A 167 -3.15 -6.17 18.15
N ASP A 168 -4.28 -6.52 18.79
CA ASP A 168 -4.59 -7.92 19.12
C ASP A 168 -4.77 -8.77 17.86
N LYS A 169 -5.44 -8.23 16.84
CA LYS A 169 -5.62 -8.91 15.56
C LYS A 169 -4.31 -9.10 14.81
N TYR A 170 -3.44 -8.12 14.81
CA TYR A 170 -2.11 -8.26 14.21
C TYR A 170 -1.26 -9.32 14.92
N LYS A 171 -1.35 -9.40 16.26
CA LYS A 171 -0.68 -10.46 17.03
C LYS A 171 -1.22 -11.84 16.68
N THR A 172 -2.54 -12.00 16.64
CA THR A 172 -3.18 -13.32 16.45
C THR A 172 -3.11 -13.82 15.02
N ASP A 173 -3.39 -12.95 14.05
CA ASP A 173 -3.59 -13.35 12.66
C ASP A 173 -2.30 -13.25 11.81
N LEU A 174 -1.37 -12.35 12.18
CA LEU A 174 -0.11 -12.13 11.46
C LEU A 174 1.15 -12.41 12.29
N GLY A 175 1.02 -12.86 13.53
CA GLY A 175 2.16 -13.11 14.41
C GLY A 175 2.97 -11.86 14.76
N ALA A 176 2.36 -10.68 14.69
CA ALA A 176 3.04 -9.42 14.92
C ALA A 176 3.48 -9.25 16.37
N VAL A 177 4.69 -8.75 16.59
CA VAL A 177 5.15 -8.26 17.89
C VAL A 177 5.04 -6.74 17.88
N ILE A 178 4.12 -6.20 18.68
CA ILE A 178 3.92 -4.75 18.79
C ILE A 178 5.07 -4.17 19.62
N ARG A 179 5.67 -3.08 19.12
CA ARG A 179 6.68 -2.31 19.85
C ARG A 179 5.99 -1.16 20.56
N ASP A 180 5.98 -1.22 21.88
CA ASP A 180 5.63 -0.06 22.70
C ASP A 180 6.76 0.99 22.61
N LYS A 181 6.39 2.25 22.55
CA LYS A 181 7.34 3.37 22.52
C LYS A 181 8.03 3.52 23.86
#